data_318e37ee512c6b4ca021529fdd01d757
#
_entry.id   318e37ee512c6b4ca021529fdd01d757
#
_cell.length_a   1.000
_cell.length_b   1.000
_cell.length_c   1.000
_cell.angle_alpha   90.00
_cell.angle_beta   90.00
_cell.angle_gamma   90.00
#
_symmetry.space_group_name_H-M   'P 1'
#
loop_
_entity.id
_entity.type
_entity.pdbx_description
1 polymer ?
#
loop_
_entity_poly.entity_id
_entity_poly.type
_entity_poly.pdbx_seq_one_letter_code
_entity_poly.pdbx_strand_id
1 'polypeptide(L)'
;QNDSKAYVDALTAVAPEVAPMVQKTQSETANQVFGAVSTRLTGGSVSTGGEGMSSGDNIFERAAMWVQGLFNKSKLDDTSKSYGFDADSSGVAMGAEKYVTEDTKIGLGYAYTNTDIDGFMRSTDVDTHTAFVYGEYKPSNWYVNGIMSYGWSDYSENKNVSGIGVKADYDAETFGLQAMTGYDMQLKHFGLTPEVGLRYVHISQNGY
;
A
#
# COMPACT_ATOMS: atom_id res chain seq x y z
N GLN A 1 17.10 -34.50 -26.17
CA GLN A 1 15.75 -33.97 -25.79
C GLN A 1 15.71 -33.42 -24.35
N ASN A 2 16.62 -33.81 -23.46
CA ASN A 2 16.69 -33.29 -22.09
C ASN A 2 17.39 -31.94 -21.99
N ASP A 3 18.40 -31.68 -22.87
CA ASP A 3 19.21 -30.46 -22.81
C ASP A 3 18.43 -29.22 -23.27
N SER A 4 17.49 -29.37 -24.23
CA SER A 4 16.69 -28.23 -24.70
C SER A 4 15.69 -27.76 -23.66
N LYS A 5 15.16 -28.67 -22.83
CA LYS A 5 14.24 -28.32 -21.75
C LYS A 5 14.99 -27.61 -20.62
N ALA A 6 16.15 -28.13 -20.22
CA ALA A 6 17.02 -27.49 -19.22
C ALA A 6 17.49 -26.09 -19.69
N TYR A 7 17.73 -25.91 -20.99
CA TYR A 7 18.11 -24.62 -21.55
C TYR A 7 16.95 -23.64 -21.62
N VAL A 8 15.73 -24.11 -21.93
CA VAL A 8 14.51 -23.29 -21.89
C VAL A 8 14.16 -22.93 -20.47
N ASP A 9 14.27 -23.87 -19.51
CA ASP A 9 14.01 -23.61 -18.09
C ASP A 9 15.04 -22.61 -17.53
N ALA A 10 16.31 -22.70 -17.93
CA ALA A 10 17.34 -21.73 -17.56
C ALA A 10 17.10 -20.33 -18.17
N LEU A 11 16.68 -20.27 -19.42
CA LEU A 11 16.33 -19.00 -20.08
C LEU A 11 15.06 -18.38 -19.48
N THR A 12 14.08 -19.20 -19.11
CA THR A 12 12.85 -18.73 -18.45
C THR A 12 13.15 -18.24 -17.03
N ALA A 13 14.08 -18.88 -16.32
CA ALA A 13 14.52 -18.44 -14.99
C ALA A 13 15.32 -17.12 -15.03
N VAL A 14 15.89 -16.78 -16.18
CA VAL A 14 16.63 -15.50 -16.39
C VAL A 14 15.73 -14.42 -17.03
N ALA A 15 14.58 -14.81 -17.62
CA ALA A 15 13.65 -13.83 -18.19
C ALA A 15 13.04 -12.93 -17.10
N PRO A 16 12.93 -11.62 -17.32
CA PRO A 16 12.42 -10.68 -16.33
C PRO A 16 10.89 -10.77 -16.19
N GLU A 17 10.40 -11.75 -15.43
CA GLU A 17 9.02 -11.71 -14.89
C GLU A 17 8.89 -10.77 -13.69
N VAL A 18 9.93 -9.95 -13.48
CA VAL A 18 10.03 -9.01 -12.35
C VAL A 18 8.98 -7.90 -12.44
N ALA A 19 8.71 -7.37 -13.64
CA ALA A 19 7.82 -6.24 -13.82
C ALA A 19 6.37 -6.47 -13.36
N PRO A 20 5.69 -7.59 -13.70
CA PRO A 20 4.33 -7.85 -13.20
C PRO A 20 4.27 -8.02 -11.68
N MET A 21 5.28 -8.66 -11.08
CA MET A 21 5.39 -8.86 -9.64
C MET A 21 5.56 -7.51 -8.92
N VAL A 22 6.49 -6.67 -9.36
CA VAL A 22 6.71 -5.33 -8.83
C VAL A 22 5.44 -4.50 -8.92
N GLN A 23 4.79 -4.47 -10.10
CA GLN A 23 3.56 -3.71 -10.29
C GLN A 23 2.44 -4.17 -9.35
N LYS A 24 2.27 -5.48 -9.17
CA LYS A 24 1.25 -6.01 -8.28
C LYS A 24 1.56 -5.67 -6.84
N THR A 25 2.75 -5.98 -6.35
CA THR A 25 3.17 -5.72 -4.96
C THR A 25 3.06 -4.23 -4.62
N GLN A 26 3.58 -3.35 -5.47
CA GLN A 26 3.51 -1.91 -5.25
C GLN A 26 2.07 -1.37 -5.27
N SER A 27 1.23 -1.86 -6.18
CA SER A 27 -0.19 -1.49 -6.20
C SER A 27 -0.92 -1.95 -4.94
N GLU A 28 -0.63 -3.14 -4.43
CA GLU A 28 -1.23 -3.66 -3.20
C GLU A 28 -0.77 -2.88 -1.98
N THR A 29 0.52 -2.55 -1.87
CA THR A 29 1.05 -1.70 -0.80
C THR A 29 0.40 -0.30 -0.81
N ALA A 30 0.31 0.34 -1.98
CA ALA A 30 -0.39 1.61 -2.10
C ALA A 30 -1.87 1.48 -1.70
N ASN A 31 -2.54 0.38 -2.07
CA ASN A 31 -3.93 0.11 -1.69
C ASN A 31 -4.11 -0.08 -0.19
N GLN A 32 -3.17 -0.72 0.50
CA GLN A 32 -3.18 -0.84 1.96
C GLN A 32 -3.11 0.53 2.64
N VAL A 33 -2.18 1.39 2.21
CA VAL A 33 -2.05 2.76 2.73
C VAL A 33 -3.31 3.57 2.46
N PHE A 34 -3.84 3.53 1.23
CA PHE A 34 -5.11 4.20 0.90
C PHE A 34 -6.29 3.67 1.71
N GLY A 35 -6.36 2.35 1.93
CA GLY A 35 -7.39 1.72 2.76
C GLY A 35 -7.32 2.19 4.20
N ALA A 36 -6.12 2.22 4.80
CA ALA A 36 -5.91 2.69 6.16
C ALA A 36 -6.35 4.15 6.34
N VAL A 37 -5.92 5.03 5.43
CA VAL A 37 -6.28 6.46 5.48
C VAL A 37 -7.78 6.66 5.20
N SER A 38 -8.35 5.97 4.22
CA SER A 38 -9.79 6.07 3.91
C SER A 38 -10.65 5.62 5.08
N THR A 39 -10.30 4.51 5.73
CA THR A 39 -10.99 4.04 6.94
C THR A 39 -10.95 5.10 8.04
N ARG A 40 -9.81 5.78 8.18
CA ARG A 40 -9.66 6.87 9.15
C ARG A 40 -10.52 8.08 8.80
N LEU A 41 -10.61 8.46 7.53
CA LEU A 41 -11.39 9.61 7.07
C LEU A 41 -12.90 9.36 7.19
N THR A 42 -13.38 8.17 6.83
CA THR A 42 -14.81 7.84 6.87
C THR A 42 -15.34 7.48 8.25
N GLY A 43 -14.53 7.62 9.31
CA GLY A 43 -14.95 7.37 10.69
C GLY A 43 -15.08 5.90 11.06
N GLY A 44 -14.60 4.98 10.22
CA GLY A 44 -14.39 3.58 10.56
C GLY A 44 -13.23 3.46 11.53
N SER A 45 -13.48 3.78 12.80
CA SER A 45 -12.43 3.72 13.81
C SER A 45 -12.18 2.28 14.22
N VAL A 46 -11.04 1.72 13.81
CA VAL A 46 -10.29 0.93 14.77
C VAL A 46 -9.51 1.96 15.60
N SER A 47 -10.21 2.58 16.52
CA SER A 47 -9.61 3.38 17.57
C SER A 47 -8.86 2.43 18.49
N THR A 48 -7.60 2.17 18.20
CA THR A 48 -6.67 1.88 19.28
C THR A 48 -6.44 3.23 19.95
N GLY A 49 -7.19 3.44 21.06
CA GLY A 49 -7.27 4.68 21.79
C GLY A 49 -5.93 5.36 21.99
N GLY A 50 -5.93 6.59 21.66
CA GLY A 50 -4.98 7.58 22.04
C GLY A 50 -5.71 8.90 21.94
N GLU A 51 -6.50 9.25 22.94
CA GLU A 51 -6.68 10.65 23.27
C GLU A 51 -5.27 11.18 23.46
N GLY A 52 -4.89 12.17 22.63
CA GLY A 52 -3.54 12.66 22.51
C GLY A 52 -2.91 12.96 23.86
N MET A 53 -1.75 12.41 24.11
CA MET A 53 -0.87 12.91 25.14
C MET A 53 -0.46 14.33 24.75
N SER A 54 -1.22 15.31 25.24
CA SER A 54 -0.88 16.70 25.22
C SER A 54 0.28 16.93 26.18
N SER A 55 1.45 17.17 25.66
CA SER A 55 2.54 17.78 26.40
C SER A 55 2.86 19.12 25.73
N GLY A 56 2.25 20.17 26.27
CA GLY A 56 2.73 21.53 26.26
C GLY A 56 3.07 22.19 24.94
N ASP A 57 2.07 22.63 24.20
CA ASP A 57 2.00 23.91 23.46
C ASP A 57 0.67 24.00 22.71
N ASN A 58 0.04 25.17 22.67
CA ASN A 58 -1.27 25.42 22.07
C ASN A 58 -1.39 25.07 20.56
N ILE A 59 -0.37 24.56 19.93
CA ILE A 59 -0.36 24.11 18.55
C ILE A 59 -1.00 22.72 18.40
N PHE A 60 -1.04 21.92 19.45
CA PHE A 60 -1.52 20.53 19.44
C PHE A 60 -2.95 20.35 20.01
N GLU A 61 -3.60 21.40 20.45
CA GLU A 61 -4.94 21.30 21.10
C GLU A 61 -6.06 20.71 20.22
N ARG A 62 -5.80 20.47 18.92
CA ARG A 62 -6.75 19.82 17.99
C ARG A 62 -6.07 18.81 17.04
N ALA A 63 -4.87 18.36 17.34
CA ALA A 63 -4.18 17.36 16.55
C ALA A 63 -4.42 15.96 17.13
N ALA A 64 -4.84 15.03 16.31
CA ALA A 64 -4.97 13.61 16.65
C ALA A 64 -3.85 12.82 15.99
N MET A 65 -3.24 11.90 16.72
CA MET A 65 -2.30 10.92 16.18
C MET A 65 -2.98 9.56 16.09
N TRP A 66 -2.58 8.76 15.12
CA TRP A 66 -3.10 7.42 14.94
C TRP A 66 -2.02 6.45 14.48
N VAL A 67 -2.22 5.17 14.79
CA VAL A 67 -1.37 4.06 14.35
C VAL A 67 -2.28 2.92 13.92
N GLN A 68 -1.94 2.25 12.82
CA GLN A 68 -2.71 1.11 12.29
C GLN A 68 -1.78 0.03 11.76
N GLY A 69 -2.05 -1.23 12.10
CA GLY A 69 -1.40 -2.38 11.49
C GLY A 69 -1.90 -2.58 10.05
N LEU A 70 -0.98 -2.96 9.17
CA LEU A 70 -1.24 -3.29 7.78
C LEU A 70 -0.93 -4.78 7.57
N PHE A 71 -1.89 -5.53 7.04
CA PHE A 71 -1.71 -6.95 6.74
C PHE A 71 -2.40 -7.27 5.42
N ASN A 72 -1.71 -7.98 4.54
CA ASN A 72 -2.26 -8.45 3.29
C ASN A 72 -1.65 -9.80 2.91
N LYS A 73 -2.50 -10.67 2.36
CA LYS A 73 -2.08 -11.92 1.73
C LYS A 73 -2.60 -11.93 0.31
N SER A 74 -1.70 -12.10 -0.62
CA SER A 74 -2.00 -12.11 -2.03
C SER A 74 -1.46 -13.38 -2.67
N LYS A 75 -2.25 -13.95 -3.54
CA LYS A 75 -1.87 -15.14 -4.30
C LYS A 75 -2.14 -14.90 -5.78
N LEU A 76 -1.20 -15.30 -6.61
CA LEU A 76 -1.38 -15.41 -8.03
C LEU A 76 -1.20 -16.88 -8.43
N ASP A 77 -2.23 -17.47 -9.00
CA ASP A 77 -2.18 -18.86 -9.46
C ASP A 77 -1.36 -19.00 -10.74
N ASP A 78 -0.78 -20.19 -10.93
CA ASP A 78 -0.06 -20.55 -12.15
C ASP A 78 -0.97 -20.40 -13.37
N THR A 79 -0.42 -19.86 -14.44
CA THR A 79 -1.06 -19.82 -15.76
C THR A 79 -0.19 -20.54 -16.77
N SER A 80 -0.72 -20.84 -17.96
CA SER A 80 0.05 -21.48 -19.04
C SER A 80 1.23 -20.65 -19.53
N LYS A 81 1.36 -19.39 -19.11
CA LYS A 81 2.37 -18.43 -19.56
C LYS A 81 3.20 -17.79 -18.45
N SER A 82 2.84 -18.00 -17.17
CA SER A 82 3.50 -17.38 -16.02
C SER A 82 3.36 -18.27 -14.81
N TYR A 83 4.43 -18.41 -14.03
CA TYR A 83 4.38 -19.04 -12.72
C TYR A 83 3.67 -18.10 -11.73
N GLY A 84 2.87 -18.69 -10.84
CA GLY A 84 2.24 -17.99 -9.74
C GLY A 84 3.24 -17.62 -8.66
N PHE A 85 2.77 -16.80 -7.74
CA PHE A 85 3.51 -16.49 -6.52
C PHE A 85 2.53 -16.23 -5.35
N ASP A 86 2.99 -16.47 -4.15
CA ASP A 86 2.34 -16.09 -2.91
C ASP A 86 3.08 -14.85 -2.34
N ALA A 87 2.34 -13.86 -1.86
CA ALA A 87 2.92 -12.68 -1.25
C ALA A 87 2.21 -12.39 0.07
N ASP A 88 2.99 -12.38 1.14
CA ASP A 88 2.56 -12.04 2.51
C ASP A 88 3.16 -10.69 2.89
N SER A 89 2.30 -9.72 3.17
CA SER A 89 2.71 -8.37 3.54
C SER A 89 2.24 -8.02 4.94
N SER A 90 3.14 -7.47 5.72
CA SER A 90 2.86 -6.95 7.05
C SER A 90 3.52 -5.60 7.25
N GLY A 91 2.90 -4.73 8.05
CA GLY A 91 3.44 -3.40 8.25
C GLY A 91 2.68 -2.57 9.25
N VAL A 92 3.05 -1.31 9.33
CA VAL A 92 2.44 -0.32 10.20
C VAL A 92 2.32 1.01 9.47
N ALA A 93 1.17 1.66 9.60
CA ALA A 93 0.96 3.04 9.21
C ALA A 93 0.72 3.90 10.45
N MET A 94 1.25 5.11 10.44
CA MET A 94 1.05 6.11 11.48
C MET A 94 0.84 7.48 10.86
N GLY A 95 0.09 8.31 11.54
CA GLY A 95 -0.15 9.67 11.04
C GLY A 95 -0.62 10.61 12.13
N ALA A 96 -0.63 11.87 11.74
CA ALA A 96 -1.18 12.96 12.53
C ALA A 96 -2.14 13.76 11.67
N GLU A 97 -3.24 14.20 12.25
CA GLU A 97 -4.26 14.98 11.58
C GLU A 97 -4.74 16.14 12.45
N LYS A 98 -5.21 17.18 11.81
CA LYS A 98 -5.73 18.38 12.47
C LYS A 98 -6.91 18.95 11.71
N TYR A 99 -7.91 19.43 12.43
CA TYR A 99 -8.95 20.28 11.87
C TYR A 99 -8.40 21.69 11.64
N VAL A 100 -8.40 22.13 10.39
CA VAL A 100 -8.00 23.49 9.98
C VAL A 100 -9.20 24.43 10.08
N THR A 101 -10.37 23.92 9.75
CA THR A 101 -11.68 24.56 9.96
C THR A 101 -12.64 23.54 10.60
N GLU A 102 -13.88 23.93 10.90
CA GLU A 102 -14.90 23.01 11.40
C GLU A 102 -15.21 21.88 10.42
N ASP A 103 -15.08 22.16 9.12
CA ASP A 103 -15.42 21.25 8.01
C ASP A 103 -14.20 20.64 7.33
N THR A 104 -12.99 21.08 7.64
CA THR A 104 -11.78 20.68 6.91
C THR A 104 -10.76 20.05 7.83
N LYS A 105 -10.40 18.82 7.53
CA LYS A 105 -9.35 18.06 8.20
C LYS A 105 -8.20 17.80 7.23
N ILE A 106 -6.97 17.98 7.69
CA ILE A 106 -5.76 17.63 6.96
C ILE A 106 -4.89 16.73 7.81
N GLY A 107 -4.15 15.85 7.19
CA GLY A 107 -3.23 14.96 7.87
C GLY A 107 -2.04 14.58 7.01
N LEU A 108 -1.04 14.06 7.68
CA LEU A 108 0.14 13.49 7.07
C LEU A 108 0.53 12.22 7.82
N GLY A 109 1.26 11.35 7.17
CA GLY A 109 1.68 10.12 7.80
C GLY A 109 2.77 9.41 7.04
N TYR A 110 3.14 8.28 7.62
CA TYR A 110 4.17 7.41 7.13
C TYR A 110 3.76 5.96 7.36
N ALA A 111 4.09 5.11 6.42
CA ALA A 111 3.90 3.67 6.54
C ALA A 111 5.20 2.94 6.20
N TYR A 112 5.43 1.84 6.90
CA TYR A 112 6.43 0.85 6.58
C TYR A 112 5.75 -0.49 6.37
N THR A 113 6.09 -1.18 5.29
CA THR A 113 5.62 -2.54 5.01
C THR A 113 6.80 -3.40 4.58
N ASN A 114 6.82 -4.62 5.10
CA ASN A 114 7.68 -5.68 4.63
C ASN A 114 6.81 -6.72 3.93
N THR A 115 7.24 -7.18 2.77
CA THR A 115 6.52 -8.15 1.96
C THR A 115 7.45 -9.28 1.54
N ASP A 116 7.11 -10.50 1.95
CA ASP A 116 7.76 -11.72 1.52
C ASP A 116 7.03 -12.30 0.31
N ILE A 117 7.74 -12.56 -0.77
CA ILE A 117 7.19 -13.09 -2.01
C ILE A 117 7.87 -14.39 -2.35
N ASP A 118 7.10 -15.47 -2.30
CA ASP A 118 7.55 -16.80 -2.68
C ASP A 118 7.02 -17.19 -4.05
N GLY A 119 7.93 -17.49 -4.96
CA GLY A 119 7.64 -17.94 -6.31
C GLY A 119 8.43 -19.19 -6.68
N PHE A 120 8.22 -19.70 -7.90
CA PHE A 120 8.94 -20.87 -8.39
C PHE A 120 10.46 -20.59 -8.45
N MET A 121 11.24 -21.28 -7.61
CA MET A 121 12.73 -21.19 -7.50
C MET A 121 13.26 -19.78 -7.14
N ARG A 122 12.44 -18.91 -6.56
CA ARG A 122 12.85 -17.59 -6.09
C ARG A 122 12.11 -17.20 -4.84
N SER A 123 12.77 -16.44 -3.99
CA SER A 123 12.20 -15.71 -2.87
C SER A 123 12.65 -14.25 -2.97
N THR A 124 11.74 -13.33 -2.72
CA THR A 124 12.01 -11.89 -2.80
C THR A 124 11.48 -11.23 -1.55
N ASP A 125 12.34 -10.53 -0.85
CA ASP A 125 12.00 -9.67 0.29
C ASP A 125 11.87 -8.24 -0.22
N VAL A 126 10.82 -7.54 0.19
CA VAL A 126 10.53 -6.16 -0.23
C VAL A 126 10.27 -5.30 0.99
N ASP A 127 11.14 -4.34 1.22
CA ASP A 127 10.94 -3.28 2.21
C ASP A 127 10.41 -2.02 1.55
N THR A 128 9.23 -1.57 1.98
CA THR A 128 8.60 -0.38 1.41
C THR A 128 8.35 0.68 2.47
N HIS A 129 8.80 1.87 2.19
CA HIS A 129 8.58 3.09 2.96
C HIS A 129 7.63 4.00 2.19
N THR A 130 6.57 4.47 2.82
CA THR A 130 5.59 5.35 2.15
C THR A 130 5.30 6.57 3.00
N ALA A 131 5.54 7.76 2.45
CA ALA A 131 5.05 9.01 3.00
C ALA A 131 3.72 9.38 2.33
N PHE A 132 2.78 9.92 3.09
CA PHE A 132 1.49 10.33 2.55
C PHE A 132 0.93 11.57 3.23
N VAL A 133 0.12 12.31 2.46
CA VAL A 133 -0.69 13.42 2.95
C VAL A 133 -2.13 13.19 2.54
N TYR A 134 -3.05 13.67 3.35
CA TYR A 134 -4.47 13.50 3.08
C TYR A 134 -5.29 14.65 3.62
N GLY A 135 -6.50 14.78 3.10
CA GLY A 135 -7.44 15.77 3.57
C GLY A 135 -8.88 15.38 3.31
N GLU A 136 -9.77 15.95 4.10
CA GLU A 136 -11.22 15.82 3.98
C GLU A 136 -11.87 17.17 4.11
N TYR A 137 -12.84 17.43 3.26
CA TYR A 137 -13.77 18.54 3.36
C TYR A 137 -15.19 17.99 3.49
N LYS A 138 -15.83 18.24 4.65
CA LYS A 138 -17.16 17.71 5.00
C LYS A 138 -18.04 18.82 5.61
N PRO A 139 -18.60 19.73 4.81
CA PRO A 139 -19.42 20.84 5.30
C PRO A 139 -20.82 20.42 5.74
N SER A 140 -21.29 19.23 5.36
CA SER A 140 -22.61 18.71 5.72
C SER A 140 -22.64 17.19 5.61
N ASN A 141 -23.69 16.61 5.07
CA ASN A 141 -23.80 15.18 4.83
C ASN A 141 -22.99 14.67 3.64
N TRP A 142 -22.47 15.55 2.79
CA TRP A 142 -21.56 15.18 1.72
C TRP A 142 -20.10 15.49 2.10
N TYR A 143 -19.19 14.77 1.52
CA TYR A 143 -17.77 14.99 1.71
C TYR A 143 -16.96 14.73 0.45
N VAL A 144 -15.80 15.35 0.41
CA VAL A 144 -14.73 15.04 -0.54
C VAL A 144 -13.47 14.79 0.25
N ASN A 145 -12.77 13.71 -0.06
CA ASN A 145 -11.45 13.44 0.49
C ASN A 145 -10.44 13.15 -0.60
N GLY A 146 -9.18 13.40 -0.27
CA GLY A 146 -8.06 13.15 -1.13
C GLY A 146 -6.87 12.60 -0.36
N ILE A 147 -6.10 11.72 -1.00
CA ILE A 147 -4.89 11.12 -0.46
C ILE A 147 -3.83 11.16 -1.55
N MET A 148 -2.65 11.63 -1.21
CA MET A 148 -1.47 11.57 -2.07
C MET A 148 -0.37 10.83 -1.31
N SER A 149 0.30 9.90 -1.98
CA SER A 149 1.37 9.09 -1.39
C SER A 149 2.58 8.98 -2.31
N TYR A 150 3.73 8.84 -1.71
CA TYR A 150 4.97 8.52 -2.37
C TYR A 150 5.69 7.42 -1.60
N GLY A 151 5.97 6.32 -2.27
CA GLY A 151 6.63 5.14 -1.72
C GLY A 151 7.95 4.87 -2.44
N TRP A 152 8.92 4.39 -1.68
CA TRP A 152 10.17 3.83 -2.19
C TRP A 152 10.37 2.45 -1.60
N SER A 153 10.84 1.52 -2.42
CA SER A 153 10.93 0.12 -2.08
C SER A 153 12.25 -0.47 -2.52
N ASP A 154 12.86 -1.18 -1.60
CA ASP A 154 14.07 -1.95 -1.80
C ASP A 154 13.70 -3.43 -1.97
N TYR A 155 14.15 -4.03 -3.06
CA TYR A 155 13.90 -5.42 -3.42
C TYR A 155 15.20 -6.22 -3.30
N SER A 156 15.15 -7.29 -2.51
CA SER A 156 16.23 -8.27 -2.39
C SER A 156 15.75 -9.62 -2.90
N GLU A 157 16.19 -10.01 -4.09
CA GLU A 157 15.80 -11.25 -4.74
C GLU A 157 16.88 -12.32 -4.63
N ASN A 158 16.48 -13.52 -4.22
CA ASN A 158 17.32 -14.70 -4.21
C ASN A 158 16.76 -15.73 -5.18
N LYS A 159 17.52 -16.05 -6.25
CA LYS A 159 17.20 -17.10 -7.23
C LYS A 159 18.11 -18.30 -7.07
N ASN A 160 17.58 -19.50 -7.19
CA ASN A 160 18.35 -20.71 -7.28
C ASN A 160 18.27 -21.29 -8.70
N VAL A 161 19.31 -21.07 -9.51
CA VAL A 161 19.39 -21.58 -10.87
C VAL A 161 20.37 -22.74 -10.91
N SER A 162 19.86 -23.96 -11.05
CA SER A 162 20.68 -25.19 -11.15
C SER A 162 21.70 -25.37 -10.00
N GLY A 163 21.33 -24.98 -8.77
CA GLY A 163 22.23 -25.10 -7.60
C GLY A 163 23.18 -23.92 -7.42
N ILE A 164 23.10 -22.89 -8.25
CA ILE A 164 23.85 -21.65 -8.09
C ILE A 164 22.90 -20.57 -7.60
N GLY A 165 23.18 -20.03 -6.40
CA GLY A 165 22.45 -18.89 -5.83
C GLY A 165 22.83 -17.61 -6.56
N VAL A 166 21.88 -16.92 -7.15
CA VAL A 166 22.03 -15.59 -7.75
C VAL A 166 21.24 -14.60 -6.91
N LYS A 167 21.87 -13.49 -6.55
CA LYS A 167 21.24 -12.38 -5.84
C LYS A 167 21.09 -11.19 -6.79
N ALA A 168 19.94 -10.51 -6.68
CA ALA A 168 19.70 -9.27 -7.39
C ALA A 168 19.00 -8.29 -6.44
N ASP A 169 19.50 -7.06 -6.38
CA ASP A 169 18.91 -5.97 -5.64
C ASP A 169 18.47 -4.89 -6.66
N TYR A 170 17.29 -4.33 -6.47
CA TYR A 170 16.75 -3.26 -7.30
C TYR A 170 15.72 -2.44 -6.53
N ASP A 171 15.48 -1.21 -7.00
CA ASP A 171 14.61 -0.26 -6.35
C ASP A 171 13.37 0.04 -7.19
N ALA A 172 12.28 0.39 -6.52
CA ALA A 172 11.07 0.87 -7.16
C ALA A 172 10.50 2.07 -6.42
N GLU A 173 9.92 2.99 -7.18
CA GLU A 173 9.24 4.17 -6.66
C GLU A 173 7.76 4.11 -7.05
N THR A 174 6.88 4.51 -6.14
CA THR A 174 5.44 4.48 -6.35
C THR A 174 4.82 5.82 -5.97
N PHE A 175 4.21 6.47 -6.94
CA PHE A 175 3.37 7.64 -6.70
C PHE A 175 1.91 7.23 -6.73
N GLY A 176 1.15 7.61 -5.71
CA GLY A 176 -0.25 7.30 -5.58
C GLY A 176 -1.11 8.55 -5.36
N LEU A 177 -2.28 8.59 -5.99
CA LEU A 177 -3.29 9.63 -5.81
C LEU A 177 -4.66 8.98 -5.73
N GLN A 178 -5.46 9.37 -4.73
CA GLN A 178 -6.86 8.97 -4.60
C GLN A 178 -7.71 10.19 -4.30
N ALA A 179 -8.88 10.28 -4.94
CA ALA A 179 -9.93 11.23 -4.61
C ALA A 179 -11.25 10.48 -4.48
N MET A 180 -12.01 10.76 -3.44
CA MET A 180 -13.32 10.15 -3.18
C MET A 180 -14.33 11.21 -2.76
N THR A 181 -15.58 10.99 -3.08
CA THR A 181 -16.71 11.77 -2.58
C THR A 181 -17.83 10.83 -2.17
N GLY A 182 -18.56 11.22 -1.16
CA GLY A 182 -19.68 10.44 -0.64
C GLY A 182 -20.77 11.32 -0.04
N TYR A 183 -21.89 10.70 0.26
CA TYR A 183 -23.03 11.35 0.88
C TYR A 183 -23.61 10.46 1.99
N ASP A 184 -23.64 10.98 3.23
CA ASP A 184 -24.19 10.28 4.39
C ASP A 184 -25.70 10.43 4.43
N MET A 185 -26.42 9.34 4.24
CA MET A 185 -27.88 9.27 4.33
C MET A 185 -28.28 8.50 5.60
N GLN A 186 -29.01 9.18 6.48
CA GLN A 186 -29.62 8.53 7.66
C GLN A 186 -31.05 8.12 7.32
N LEU A 187 -31.28 6.82 7.19
CA LEU A 187 -32.59 6.23 7.04
C LEU A 187 -33.09 5.75 8.41
N LYS A 188 -34.38 5.63 8.61
CA LYS A 188 -34.98 5.36 9.95
C LYS A 188 -34.38 4.18 10.73
N HIS A 189 -33.77 3.21 10.02
CA HIS A 189 -33.27 1.97 10.65
C HIS A 189 -31.82 1.64 10.28
N PHE A 190 -31.23 2.38 9.33
CA PHE A 190 -29.84 2.16 8.88
C PHE A 190 -29.25 3.42 8.27
N GLY A 191 -27.92 3.57 8.35
CA GLY A 191 -27.17 4.56 7.62
C GLY A 191 -26.71 3.98 6.27
N LEU A 192 -26.73 4.77 5.21
CA LEU A 192 -26.22 4.43 3.89
C LEU A 192 -25.34 5.56 3.40
N THR A 193 -24.11 5.23 3.02
CA THR A 193 -23.14 6.19 2.50
C THR A 193 -22.68 5.73 1.11
N PRO A 194 -23.39 6.13 0.02
CA PRO A 194 -22.88 5.90 -1.31
C PRO A 194 -21.61 6.73 -1.54
N GLU A 195 -20.59 6.07 -2.09
CA GLU A 195 -19.28 6.66 -2.37
C GLU A 195 -18.88 6.40 -3.82
N VAL A 196 -18.18 7.36 -4.41
CA VAL A 196 -17.51 7.20 -5.69
C VAL A 196 -16.13 7.82 -5.62
N GLY A 197 -15.15 7.18 -6.22
CA GLY A 197 -13.78 7.66 -6.20
C GLY A 197 -12.97 7.23 -7.39
N LEU A 198 -11.85 7.90 -7.55
CA LEU A 198 -10.82 7.60 -8.54
C LEU A 198 -9.51 7.38 -7.82
N ARG A 199 -8.75 6.40 -8.31
CA ARG A 199 -7.40 6.10 -7.83
C ARG A 199 -6.45 6.00 -9.02
N TYR A 200 -5.29 6.61 -8.87
CA TYR A 200 -4.19 6.55 -9.81
C TYR A 200 -2.94 6.08 -9.07
N VAL A 201 -2.25 5.11 -9.64
CA VAL A 201 -0.96 4.63 -9.12
C VAL A 201 0.02 4.59 -10.29
N HIS A 202 1.16 5.24 -10.12
CA HIS A 202 2.27 5.21 -11.06
C HIS A 202 3.48 4.58 -10.38
N ILE A 203 4.03 3.55 -11.02
CA ILE A 203 5.16 2.79 -10.52
C ILE A 203 6.31 2.96 -11.50
N SER A 204 7.46 3.36 -10.96
CA SER A 204 8.72 3.47 -11.70
C SER A 204 9.71 2.50 -11.09
N GLN A 205 10.28 1.63 -11.90
CA GLN A 205 11.34 0.73 -11.51
C GLN A 205 12.66 1.24 -12.10
N ASN A 206 13.64 1.47 -11.24
CA ASN A 206 14.99 1.79 -11.69
C ASN A 206 15.63 0.49 -12.17
N GLY A 207 16.07 0.49 -13.43
CA GLY A 207 16.74 -0.65 -14.04
C GLY A 207 18.11 -0.89 -13.42
N TYR A 208 18.60 -2.12 -13.67
CA TYR A 208 19.93 -2.59 -13.27
C TYR A 208 21.05 -1.69 -13.75
#